data_b1548239fb41c61033380e92c0ad0ee4
#
_entry.id   b1548239fb41c61033380e92c0ad0ee4
#
_cell.length_a   1.000
_cell.length_b   1.000
_cell.length_c   1.000
_cell.angle_alpha   90.00
_cell.angle_beta   90.00
_cell.angle_gamma   90.00
#
_symmetry.space_group_name_H-M   'P 1'
#
loop_
_entity.id
_entity.type
_entity.pdbx_description
1 polymer ?
#
loop_
_entity_poly.entity_id
_entity_poly.type
_entity_poly.pdbx_seq_one_letter_code
_entity_poly.pdbx_strand_id
1 'polypeptide(L)'
;MKIDEKKRIVEELHEKFSKSEVVILTDYKGLDVDTINDLRKKLRESQIQYQVVKNSLLIRASKDTDVELIKDNFKGPSAIALSFEDPVSPAKVLTKFADENEKLEIKVGVMNGKVLDISAIKALSALPSREVLIGQLLSVMNGVPTGFVRALVDIQRRLLNVMVAIKEQKEAA
;
A
#
# COMPACT_ATOMS: atom_id res chain seq x y z
N MET A 1 -26.09 -20.34 12.78
CA MET A 1 -24.65 -20.52 13.01
C MET A 1 -24.46 -21.10 14.40
N LYS A 2 -23.89 -22.28 14.52
CA LYS A 2 -23.61 -22.96 15.79
C LYS A 2 -22.47 -22.24 16.55
N ILE A 3 -22.40 -22.40 17.86
CA ILE A 3 -21.40 -21.73 18.70
C ILE A 3 -19.97 -22.12 18.31
N ASP A 4 -19.78 -23.38 17.93
CA ASP A 4 -18.48 -23.92 17.51
C ASP A 4 -17.99 -23.33 16.18
N GLU A 5 -18.90 -23.11 15.22
CA GLU A 5 -18.58 -22.44 13.96
C GLU A 5 -18.12 -20.97 14.19
N LYS A 6 -18.74 -20.28 15.14
CA LYS A 6 -18.35 -18.91 15.49
C LYS A 6 -16.96 -18.87 16.14
N LYS A 7 -16.63 -19.84 16.99
CA LYS A 7 -15.31 -19.94 17.61
C LYS A 7 -14.23 -20.17 16.55
N ARG A 8 -14.44 -21.14 15.64
CA ARG A 8 -13.50 -21.39 14.53
C ARG A 8 -13.24 -20.16 13.68
N ILE A 9 -14.31 -19.43 13.30
CA ILE A 9 -14.16 -18.20 12.51
C ILE A 9 -13.37 -17.14 13.28
N VAL A 10 -13.60 -17.01 14.59
CA VAL A 10 -12.85 -16.05 15.43
C VAL A 10 -11.37 -16.44 15.52
N GLU A 11 -11.06 -17.72 15.70
CA GLU A 11 -9.70 -18.24 15.76
C GLU A 11 -8.98 -18.04 14.41
N GLU A 12 -9.62 -18.40 13.30
CA GLU A 12 -9.08 -18.19 11.95
C GLU A 12 -8.81 -16.70 11.65
N LEU A 13 -9.72 -15.81 12.07
CA LEU A 13 -9.55 -14.37 11.91
C LEU A 13 -8.45 -13.82 12.80
N HIS A 14 -8.35 -14.30 14.03
CA HIS A 14 -7.31 -13.90 14.96
C HIS A 14 -5.91 -14.28 14.44
N GLU A 15 -5.75 -15.49 13.91
CA GLU A 15 -4.49 -15.89 13.27
C GLU A 15 -4.16 -15.05 12.04
N LYS A 16 -5.18 -14.68 11.24
CA LYS A 16 -4.99 -13.82 10.08
C LYS A 16 -4.58 -12.41 10.49
N PHE A 17 -5.20 -11.84 11.53
CA PHE A 17 -4.84 -10.52 12.05
C PHE A 17 -3.42 -10.50 12.62
N SER A 18 -3.00 -11.55 13.29
CA SER A 18 -1.63 -11.66 13.83
C SER A 18 -0.56 -11.79 12.74
N LYS A 19 -0.92 -12.33 11.57
CA LYS A 19 0.01 -12.53 10.43
C LYS A 19 -0.05 -11.40 9.41
N SER A 20 -1.09 -10.57 9.44
CA SER A 20 -1.27 -9.50 8.46
C SER A 20 -0.43 -8.27 8.79
N GLU A 21 0.24 -7.70 7.79
CA GLU A 21 0.96 -6.43 7.92
C GLU A 21 0.00 -5.23 7.91
N VAL A 22 -1.07 -5.33 7.12
CA VAL A 22 -2.07 -4.27 6.99
C VAL A 22 -3.48 -4.84 6.99
N VAL A 23 -4.35 -4.18 7.75
CA VAL A 23 -5.79 -4.44 7.78
C VAL A 23 -6.52 -3.14 7.46
N ILE A 24 -7.33 -3.13 6.41
CA ILE A 24 -8.14 -1.97 6.02
C ILE A 24 -9.63 -2.32 6.19
N LEU A 25 -10.34 -1.46 6.91
CA LEU A 25 -11.78 -1.55 7.11
C LEU A 25 -12.50 -0.71 6.07
N THR A 26 -13.43 -1.33 5.35
CA THR A 26 -14.26 -0.66 4.33
C THR A 26 -15.73 -0.84 4.62
N ASP A 27 -16.53 0.12 4.19
CA ASP A 27 -17.99 0.03 4.15
C ASP A 27 -18.42 -0.30 2.72
N TYR A 28 -19.20 -1.37 2.56
CA TYR A 28 -19.68 -1.81 1.24
C TYR A 28 -21.16 -1.51 1.03
N LYS A 29 -21.73 -0.61 1.82
CA LYS A 29 -23.16 -0.26 1.76
C LYS A 29 -23.53 0.33 0.39
N GLY A 30 -24.47 -0.34 -0.29
CA GLY A 30 -24.99 0.14 -1.58
C GLY A 30 -24.21 -0.33 -2.81
N LEU A 31 -23.21 -1.18 -2.66
CA LEU A 31 -22.54 -1.83 -3.78
C LEU A 31 -23.41 -2.95 -4.35
N ASP A 32 -23.46 -3.07 -5.68
CA ASP A 32 -24.08 -4.18 -6.37
C ASP A 32 -23.23 -5.46 -6.27
N VAL A 33 -23.86 -6.62 -6.45
CA VAL A 33 -23.18 -7.91 -6.34
C VAL A 33 -22.07 -8.06 -7.39
N ASP A 34 -22.30 -7.56 -8.59
CA ASP A 34 -21.30 -7.59 -9.68
C ASP A 34 -20.10 -6.73 -9.32
N THR A 35 -20.32 -5.53 -8.80
CA THR A 35 -19.26 -4.61 -8.35
C THR A 35 -18.41 -5.21 -7.23
N ILE A 36 -19.05 -5.91 -6.26
CA ILE A 36 -18.33 -6.60 -5.18
C ILE A 36 -17.50 -7.76 -5.73
N ASN A 37 -18.00 -8.48 -6.73
CA ASN A 37 -17.26 -9.58 -7.36
C ASN A 37 -16.06 -9.06 -8.14
N ASP A 38 -16.19 -7.95 -8.86
CA ASP A 38 -15.08 -7.29 -9.55
C ASP A 38 -14.02 -6.79 -8.57
N LEU A 39 -14.43 -6.17 -7.44
CA LEU A 39 -13.52 -5.79 -6.37
C LEU A 39 -12.75 -7.01 -5.83
N ARG A 40 -13.46 -8.09 -5.52
CA ARG A 40 -12.83 -9.34 -5.05
C ARG A 40 -11.83 -9.91 -6.05
N LYS A 41 -12.13 -9.83 -7.35
CA LYS A 41 -11.23 -10.28 -8.41
C LYS A 41 -9.95 -9.44 -8.44
N LYS A 42 -10.08 -8.11 -8.49
CA LYS A 42 -8.94 -7.18 -8.45
C LYS A 42 -8.07 -7.38 -7.19
N LEU A 43 -8.70 -7.60 -6.03
CA LEU A 43 -7.99 -7.84 -4.77
C LEU A 43 -7.28 -9.20 -4.74
N ARG A 44 -7.88 -10.26 -5.28
CA ARG A 44 -7.25 -11.59 -5.39
C ARG A 44 -6.05 -11.58 -6.33
N GLU A 45 -6.10 -10.85 -7.43
CA GLU A 45 -4.96 -10.67 -8.34
C GLU A 45 -3.75 -10.04 -7.63
N SER A 46 -4.00 -9.22 -6.61
CA SER A 46 -2.97 -8.60 -5.75
C SER A 46 -2.71 -9.37 -4.45
N GLN A 47 -3.13 -10.63 -4.34
CA GLN A 47 -2.96 -11.51 -3.16
C GLN A 47 -3.58 -10.96 -1.86
N ILE A 48 -4.60 -10.12 -1.99
CA ILE A 48 -5.30 -9.50 -0.85
C ILE A 48 -6.54 -10.31 -0.53
N GLN A 49 -6.72 -10.67 0.74
CA GLN A 49 -7.93 -11.33 1.20
C GLN A 49 -8.99 -10.31 1.57
N TYR A 50 -10.15 -10.39 0.92
CA TYR A 50 -11.30 -9.54 1.22
C TYR A 50 -12.45 -10.37 1.78
N GLN A 51 -12.83 -10.09 3.03
CA GLN A 51 -13.87 -10.83 3.74
C GLN A 51 -14.90 -9.90 4.36
N VAL A 52 -16.17 -10.26 4.19
CA VAL A 52 -17.29 -9.63 4.90
C VAL A 52 -17.59 -10.45 6.15
N VAL A 53 -17.44 -9.85 7.30
CA VAL A 53 -17.60 -10.53 8.59
C VAL A 53 -18.51 -9.71 9.51
N LYS A 54 -19.26 -10.40 10.36
CA LYS A 54 -20.11 -9.74 11.35
C LYS A 54 -19.26 -8.99 12.38
N ASN A 55 -19.60 -7.73 12.67
CA ASN A 55 -18.87 -6.85 13.58
C ASN A 55 -18.59 -7.48 14.96
N SER A 56 -19.57 -8.23 15.50
CA SER A 56 -19.40 -8.90 16.79
C SER A 56 -18.33 -10.00 16.78
N LEU A 57 -18.02 -10.59 15.62
CA LEU A 57 -16.93 -11.56 15.47
C LEU A 57 -15.61 -10.83 15.27
N LEU A 58 -15.61 -9.70 14.53
CA LEU A 58 -14.43 -8.84 14.37
C LEU A 58 -13.93 -8.33 15.73
N ILE A 59 -14.82 -7.81 16.57
CA ILE A 59 -14.47 -7.33 17.93
C ILE A 59 -13.89 -8.45 18.80
N ARG A 60 -14.33 -9.70 18.62
CA ARG A 60 -13.77 -10.83 19.38
C ARG A 60 -12.42 -11.28 18.82
N ALA A 61 -12.27 -11.26 17.52
CA ALA A 61 -11.05 -11.66 16.84
C ALA A 61 -9.93 -10.60 16.97
N SER A 62 -10.29 -9.32 17.14
CA SER A 62 -9.32 -8.23 17.29
C SER A 62 -8.67 -8.13 18.68
N LYS A 63 -9.15 -8.89 19.68
CA LYS A 63 -8.53 -8.91 21.01
C LYS A 63 -7.08 -9.38 20.93
N ASP A 64 -6.21 -8.71 21.66
CA ASP A 64 -4.78 -9.01 21.71
C ASP A 64 -4.04 -8.89 20.36
N THR A 65 -4.63 -8.13 19.40
CA THR A 65 -4.00 -7.82 18.10
C THR A 65 -4.00 -6.32 17.85
N ASP A 66 -3.15 -5.85 16.92
CA ASP A 66 -3.07 -4.44 16.53
C ASP A 66 -4.41 -3.86 16.04
N VAL A 67 -5.30 -4.73 15.56
CA VAL A 67 -6.64 -4.38 15.09
C VAL A 67 -7.58 -3.94 16.23
N GLU A 68 -7.23 -4.20 17.48
CA GLU A 68 -8.00 -3.73 18.63
C GLU A 68 -8.10 -2.21 18.70
N LEU A 69 -7.11 -1.48 18.19
CA LEU A 69 -7.07 -0.01 18.16
C LEU A 69 -8.25 0.59 17.40
N ILE A 70 -8.84 -0.14 16.45
CA ILE A 70 -9.94 0.34 15.60
C ILE A 70 -11.30 -0.28 15.96
N LYS A 71 -11.43 -0.93 17.13
CA LYS A 71 -12.68 -1.57 17.56
C LYS A 71 -13.90 -0.65 17.54
N ASP A 72 -13.72 0.63 17.83
CA ASP A 72 -14.78 1.63 17.86
C ASP A 72 -15.35 1.95 16.46
N ASN A 73 -14.59 1.64 15.41
CA ASN A 73 -14.95 1.84 14.01
C ASN A 73 -15.70 0.65 13.38
N PHE A 74 -15.84 -0.47 14.10
CA PHE A 74 -16.65 -1.62 13.64
C PHE A 74 -18.16 -1.36 13.75
N LYS A 75 -18.63 -0.29 13.10
CA LYS A 75 -20.05 0.09 13.03
C LYS A 75 -20.54 0.00 11.60
N GLY A 76 -21.79 -0.48 11.39
CA GLY A 76 -22.39 -0.62 10.07
C GLY A 76 -21.90 -1.84 9.28
N PRO A 77 -22.20 -1.92 7.97
CA PRO A 77 -21.75 -3.01 7.11
C PRO A 77 -20.25 -2.92 6.90
N SER A 78 -19.51 -3.84 7.50
CA SER A 78 -18.05 -3.81 7.52
C SER A 78 -17.46 -4.97 6.73
N ALA A 79 -16.53 -4.66 5.85
CA ALA A 79 -15.68 -5.62 5.19
C ALA A 79 -14.21 -5.30 5.49
N ILE A 80 -13.39 -6.32 5.57
CA ILE A 80 -11.97 -6.21 5.87
C ILE A 80 -11.14 -6.69 4.69
N ALA A 81 -10.13 -5.91 4.35
CA ALA A 81 -9.08 -6.28 3.42
C ALA A 81 -7.80 -6.55 4.20
N LEU A 82 -7.23 -7.74 4.03
CA LEU A 82 -6.02 -8.21 4.71
C LEU A 82 -4.91 -8.40 3.69
N SER A 83 -3.73 -7.84 3.97
CA SER A 83 -2.51 -8.12 3.21
C SER A 83 -1.42 -8.66 4.13
N PHE A 84 -0.67 -9.65 3.61
CA PHE A 84 0.39 -10.35 4.34
C PHE A 84 1.79 -9.97 3.87
N GLU A 85 1.95 -9.49 2.63
CA GLU A 85 3.27 -9.26 2.03
C GLU A 85 3.51 -7.80 1.66
N ASP A 86 2.49 -7.11 1.11
CA ASP A 86 2.63 -5.76 0.60
C ASP A 86 1.59 -4.83 1.25
N PRO A 87 2.02 -3.86 2.06
CA PRO A 87 1.11 -2.92 2.72
C PRO A 87 0.53 -1.87 1.75
N VAL A 88 1.16 -1.64 0.59
CA VAL A 88 0.77 -0.58 -0.35
C VAL A 88 -0.31 -1.04 -1.32
N SER A 89 -0.26 -2.30 -1.77
CA SER A 89 -1.20 -2.85 -2.75
C SER A 89 -2.66 -2.74 -2.34
N PRO A 90 -3.09 -3.09 -1.10
CA PRO A 90 -4.49 -2.95 -0.71
C PRO A 90 -4.96 -1.49 -0.72
N ALA A 91 -4.13 -0.56 -0.27
CA ALA A 91 -4.46 0.86 -0.30
C ALA A 91 -4.67 1.37 -1.73
N LYS A 92 -3.81 0.96 -2.68
CA LYS A 92 -3.94 1.33 -4.10
C LYS A 92 -5.22 0.81 -4.74
N VAL A 93 -5.49 -0.48 -4.57
CA VAL A 93 -6.68 -1.11 -5.20
C VAL A 93 -7.95 -0.52 -4.62
N LEU A 94 -8.02 -0.37 -3.28
CA LEU A 94 -9.20 0.16 -2.62
C LEU A 94 -9.43 1.65 -2.94
N THR A 95 -8.37 2.46 -2.98
CA THR A 95 -8.50 3.90 -3.32
C THR A 95 -8.95 4.08 -4.77
N LYS A 96 -8.33 3.38 -5.73
CA LYS A 96 -8.75 3.42 -7.13
C LYS A 96 -10.21 2.98 -7.30
N PHE A 97 -10.60 1.92 -6.60
CA PHE A 97 -11.96 1.43 -6.69
C PHE A 97 -12.96 2.37 -6.00
N ALA A 98 -12.58 3.05 -4.91
CA ALA A 98 -13.39 4.06 -4.25
C ALA A 98 -13.56 5.32 -5.12
N ASP A 99 -12.53 5.69 -5.90
CA ASP A 99 -12.62 6.78 -6.87
C ASP A 99 -13.53 6.43 -8.08
N GLU A 100 -13.56 5.14 -8.49
CA GLU A 100 -14.47 4.63 -9.54
C GLU A 100 -15.90 4.45 -9.03
N ASN A 101 -16.09 4.17 -7.74
CA ASN A 101 -17.37 3.84 -7.10
C ASN A 101 -17.54 4.58 -5.78
N GLU A 102 -18.27 5.70 -5.81
CA GLU A 102 -18.55 6.54 -4.63
C GLU A 102 -19.25 5.79 -3.47
N LYS A 103 -19.79 4.60 -3.73
CA LYS A 103 -20.49 3.78 -2.74
C LYS A 103 -19.55 2.97 -1.83
N LEU A 104 -18.27 2.84 -2.19
CA LEU A 104 -17.26 2.19 -1.35
C LEU A 104 -16.60 3.24 -0.47
N GLU A 105 -16.82 3.20 0.82
CA GLU A 105 -16.14 4.07 1.77
C GLU A 105 -15.04 3.33 2.50
N ILE A 106 -13.84 3.90 2.50
CA ILE A 106 -12.72 3.44 3.32
C ILE A 106 -12.84 4.13 4.66
N LYS A 107 -12.96 3.36 5.75
CA LYS A 107 -13.13 3.91 7.10
C LYS A 107 -11.78 4.19 7.76
N VAL A 108 -11.05 3.15 8.04
CA VAL A 108 -9.79 3.20 8.81
C VAL A 108 -8.95 1.99 8.41
N GLY A 109 -7.63 2.11 8.55
CA GLY A 109 -6.72 0.99 8.45
C GLY A 109 -5.83 0.86 9.69
N VAL A 110 -5.20 -0.28 9.82
CA VAL A 110 -4.13 -0.52 10.81
C VAL A 110 -2.93 -1.11 10.10
N MET A 111 -1.75 -0.59 10.41
CA MET A 111 -0.47 -1.07 9.89
C MET A 111 0.57 -0.99 11.01
N ASN A 112 1.17 -2.13 11.36
CA ASN A 112 2.22 -2.21 12.38
C ASN A 112 1.87 -1.47 13.69
N GLY A 113 0.66 -1.68 14.21
CA GLY A 113 0.18 -1.06 15.46
C GLY A 113 -0.16 0.44 15.34
N LYS A 114 -0.17 1.01 14.14
CA LYS A 114 -0.58 2.40 13.90
C LYS A 114 -1.91 2.45 13.19
N VAL A 115 -2.80 3.30 13.68
CA VAL A 115 -4.07 3.59 13.02
C VAL A 115 -3.84 4.52 11.84
N LEU A 116 -4.38 4.16 10.69
CA LEU A 116 -4.30 4.92 9.45
C LEU A 116 -5.67 5.55 9.16
N ASP A 117 -5.71 6.86 9.17
CA ASP A 117 -6.88 7.62 8.71
C ASP A 117 -7.00 7.59 7.18
N ILE A 118 -8.13 8.01 6.64
CA ILE A 118 -8.41 8.08 5.20
C ILE A 118 -7.31 8.84 4.44
N SER A 119 -6.81 9.94 5.02
CA SER A 119 -5.73 10.74 4.45
C SER A 119 -4.41 9.96 4.34
N ALA A 120 -4.08 9.18 5.36
CA ALA A 120 -2.90 8.33 5.39
C ALA A 120 -3.02 7.17 4.39
N ILE A 121 -4.22 6.57 4.25
CA ILE A 121 -4.47 5.52 3.26
C ILE A 121 -4.34 6.07 1.83
N LYS A 122 -4.84 7.28 1.57
CA LYS A 122 -4.63 7.96 0.28
C LYS A 122 -3.15 8.27 0.01
N ALA A 123 -2.40 8.72 1.02
CA ALA A 123 -0.96 8.92 0.90
C ALA A 123 -0.22 7.60 0.59
N LEU A 124 -0.60 6.49 1.25
CA LEU A 124 -0.07 5.15 0.95
C LEU A 124 -0.39 4.73 -0.49
N SER A 125 -1.58 5.00 -1.00
CA SER A 125 -1.94 4.66 -2.37
C SER A 125 -1.14 5.40 -3.43
N ALA A 126 -0.61 6.58 -3.11
CA ALA A 126 0.26 7.36 -3.99
C ALA A 126 1.70 6.83 -4.06
N LEU A 127 2.12 5.99 -3.12
CA LEU A 127 3.47 5.41 -3.12
C LEU A 127 3.63 4.41 -4.28
N PRO A 128 4.82 4.32 -4.91
CA PRO A 128 5.12 3.27 -5.87
C PRO A 128 5.20 1.89 -5.21
N SER A 129 5.40 0.83 -5.99
CA SER A 129 5.59 -0.51 -5.44
C SER A 129 6.84 -0.61 -4.56
N ARG A 130 6.89 -1.61 -3.67
CA ARG A 130 8.03 -1.85 -2.77
C ARG A 130 9.37 -1.94 -3.52
N GLU A 131 9.38 -2.60 -4.69
CA GLU A 131 10.57 -2.74 -5.51
C GLU A 131 11.07 -1.39 -6.04
N VAL A 132 10.15 -0.52 -6.49
CA VAL A 132 10.49 0.83 -6.96
C VAL A 132 11.00 1.70 -5.81
N LEU A 133 10.42 1.58 -4.61
CA LEU A 133 10.90 2.30 -3.42
C LEU A 133 12.32 1.88 -3.03
N ILE A 134 12.62 0.57 -3.08
CA ILE A 134 13.98 0.05 -2.85
C ILE A 134 14.94 0.57 -3.93
N GLY A 135 14.51 0.56 -5.21
CA GLY A 135 15.29 1.12 -6.31
C GLY A 135 15.60 2.61 -6.12
N GLN A 136 14.63 3.40 -5.69
CA GLN A 136 14.83 4.81 -5.36
C GLN A 136 15.81 5.01 -4.20
N LEU A 137 15.69 4.21 -3.13
CA LEU A 137 16.62 4.24 -2.01
C LEU A 137 18.05 3.96 -2.47
N LEU A 138 18.25 2.90 -3.24
CA LEU A 138 19.55 2.55 -3.79
C LEU A 138 20.10 3.64 -4.72
N SER A 139 19.26 4.26 -5.53
CA SER A 139 19.63 5.40 -6.38
C SER A 139 20.13 6.58 -5.57
N VAL A 140 19.45 6.94 -4.48
CA VAL A 140 19.87 8.02 -3.58
C VAL A 140 21.20 7.68 -2.90
N MET A 141 21.36 6.46 -2.40
CA MET A 141 22.61 6.01 -1.78
C MET A 141 23.79 6.06 -2.75
N ASN A 142 23.58 5.69 -4.01
CA ASN A 142 24.62 5.76 -5.05
C ASN A 142 24.81 7.18 -5.59
N GLY A 143 23.90 8.09 -5.33
CA GLY A 143 23.98 9.47 -5.82
C GLY A 143 25.19 10.24 -5.30
N VAL A 144 25.51 10.07 -4.01
CA VAL A 144 26.64 10.76 -3.38
C VAL A 144 27.99 10.35 -3.97
N PRO A 145 28.38 9.05 -4.03
CA PRO A 145 29.64 8.64 -4.64
C PRO A 145 29.68 8.95 -6.14
N THR A 146 28.58 8.81 -6.86
CA THR A 146 28.50 9.17 -8.29
C THR A 146 28.71 10.67 -8.50
N GLY A 147 28.14 11.51 -7.65
CA GLY A 147 28.36 12.97 -7.67
C GLY A 147 29.82 13.33 -7.45
N PHE A 148 30.48 12.69 -6.49
CA PHE A 148 31.89 12.88 -6.23
C PHE A 148 32.78 12.50 -7.43
N VAL A 149 32.55 11.33 -8.01
CA VAL A 149 33.27 10.89 -9.22
C VAL A 149 33.04 11.85 -10.39
N ARG A 150 31.80 12.30 -10.59
CA ARG A 150 31.48 13.32 -11.63
C ARG A 150 32.24 14.61 -11.42
N ALA A 151 32.32 15.11 -10.18
CA ALA A 151 33.07 16.33 -9.87
C ALA A 151 34.57 16.20 -10.19
N LEU A 152 35.18 15.04 -9.95
CA LEU A 152 36.58 14.77 -10.28
C LEU A 152 36.82 14.69 -11.80
N VAL A 153 35.89 14.09 -12.53
CA VAL A 153 36.00 13.92 -14.00
C VAL A 153 35.62 15.21 -14.77
N ASP A 154 34.81 16.08 -14.16
CA ASP A 154 34.33 17.30 -14.84
C ASP A 154 35.45 18.25 -15.26
N ILE A 155 36.51 18.36 -14.46
CA ILE A 155 37.68 19.19 -14.76
C ILE A 155 38.36 18.71 -16.08
N GLN A 156 38.55 17.42 -16.22
CA GLN A 156 39.16 16.81 -17.43
C GLN A 156 38.25 16.97 -18.66
N ARG A 157 36.93 16.80 -18.48
CA ARG A 157 35.95 16.98 -19.56
C ARG A 157 35.89 18.42 -20.05
N ARG A 158 35.95 19.41 -19.17
CA ARG A 158 35.98 20.84 -19.53
C ARG A 158 37.22 21.17 -20.37
N LEU A 159 38.38 20.65 -20.02
CA LEU A 159 39.59 20.81 -20.79
C LEU A 159 39.44 20.21 -22.20
N LEU A 160 38.95 18.98 -22.30
CA LEU A 160 38.69 18.31 -23.58
C LEU A 160 37.70 19.09 -24.43
N ASN A 161 36.62 19.59 -23.88
CA ASN A 161 35.63 20.36 -24.61
C ASN A 161 36.22 21.68 -25.17
N VAL A 162 37.09 22.36 -24.41
CA VAL A 162 37.81 23.54 -24.89
C VAL A 162 38.74 23.20 -26.08
N MET A 163 39.47 22.08 -25.96
CA MET A 163 40.36 21.65 -27.06
C MET A 163 39.58 21.27 -28.32
N VAL A 164 38.43 20.61 -28.17
CA VAL A 164 37.55 20.25 -29.29
C VAL A 164 36.99 21.52 -29.92
N ALA A 165 36.52 22.50 -29.14
CA ALA A 165 36.01 23.76 -29.64
C ALA A 165 37.08 24.57 -30.42
N ILE A 166 38.35 24.58 -29.97
CA ILE A 166 39.48 25.20 -30.66
C ILE A 166 39.75 24.49 -31.98
N LYS A 167 39.67 23.15 -32.00
CA LYS A 167 39.84 22.39 -33.25
C LYS A 167 38.77 22.69 -34.25
N GLU A 168 37.49 22.68 -33.85
CA GLU A 168 36.35 23.00 -34.71
C GLU A 168 36.42 24.45 -35.28
N GLN A 169 36.87 25.40 -34.47
CA GLN A 169 37.08 26.79 -34.96
C GLN A 169 38.19 26.86 -36.01
N LYS A 170 39.25 26.06 -35.86
CA LYS A 170 40.33 26.05 -36.87
C LYS A 170 39.97 25.30 -38.15
N GLU A 171 39.07 24.33 -38.08
CA GLU A 171 38.57 23.62 -39.27
C GLU A 171 37.51 24.38 -40.02
N ALA A 172 36.84 25.35 -39.37
CA ALA A 172 35.81 26.20 -39.94
C ALA A 172 36.36 27.54 -40.50
N ALA A 173 37.63 27.86 -40.27
CA ALA A 173 38.35 29.03 -40.76
C ALA A 173 39.28 28.66 -41.93
#